data_d7f767e03953a77de19300d84128ad54
#
_entry.id   d7f767e03953a77de19300d84128ad54
#
_cell.length_a   1.000
_cell.length_b   1.000
_cell.length_c   1.000
_cell.angle_alpha   90.00
_cell.angle_beta   90.00
_cell.angle_gamma   90.00
#
_symmetry.space_group_name_H-M   'P 1'
#
loop_
_entity.id
_entity.type
_entity.pdbx_description
1 polymer ?
#
loop_
_entity_poly.entity_id
_entity_poly.type
_entity_poly.pdbx_seq_one_letter_code
_entity_poly.pdbx_strand_id
1 'polypeptide(L)'
;MHPILAAQLADDFCCTVGDVERREPVFSILEMREGQRRYKPEGDLFKAAVVDGKLLIAGTQAMADWCRARYAHGNPAWFMEMSTLRELDARLHEDGLCIGSAHPFFLPARPVSPDASGYDVTWYEQADIEQFRGDPRFPESYAFNALAPDVLGVSIAIGGEIAAMAGASRDSARMWQIGVDVQPHMRGRGLGSLVVSLLRNEIERRGALPFYGTSMSHMVSQKTALRAGFSPAWTELYAQRIPEKPSP
;
A
#
# COMPACT_ATOMS: atom_id res chain seq x y z
N MET A 1 -8.22 12.18 10.09
CA MET A 1 -7.61 11.59 8.87
C MET A 1 -6.66 12.58 8.20
N HIS A 2 -5.56 12.11 7.60
CA HIS A 2 -4.64 12.97 6.85
C HIS A 2 -5.32 13.50 5.56
N PRO A 3 -5.27 14.82 5.23
CA PRO A 3 -6.01 15.38 4.08
C PRO A 3 -5.64 14.75 2.72
N ILE A 4 -4.34 14.47 2.50
CA ILE A 4 -3.89 13.79 1.28
C ILE A 4 -4.47 12.37 1.19
N LEU A 5 -4.54 11.63 2.30
CA LEU A 5 -5.16 10.30 2.32
C LEU A 5 -6.65 10.41 2.01
N ALA A 6 -7.37 11.37 2.62
CA ALA A 6 -8.80 11.56 2.35
C ALA A 6 -9.07 11.84 0.86
N ALA A 7 -8.27 12.72 0.25
CA ALA A 7 -8.36 13.01 -1.18
C ALA A 7 -8.03 11.78 -2.05
N GLN A 8 -7.01 11.00 -1.67
CA GLN A 8 -6.64 9.79 -2.41
C GLN A 8 -7.72 8.71 -2.30
N LEU A 9 -8.26 8.48 -1.11
CA LEU A 9 -9.35 7.52 -0.92
C LEU A 9 -10.63 7.94 -1.65
N ALA A 10 -10.91 9.24 -1.77
CA ALA A 10 -12.02 9.73 -2.56
C ALA A 10 -11.88 9.36 -4.04
N ASP A 11 -10.68 9.53 -4.62
CA ASP A 11 -10.41 9.11 -5.99
C ASP A 11 -10.49 7.57 -6.11
N ASP A 12 -9.80 6.84 -5.23
CA ASP A 12 -9.71 5.38 -5.26
C ASP A 12 -11.06 4.67 -5.10
N PHE A 13 -11.94 5.25 -4.28
CA PHE A 13 -13.27 4.71 -3.99
C PHE A 13 -14.41 5.44 -4.72
N CYS A 14 -14.10 6.23 -5.74
CA CYS A 14 -15.07 6.89 -6.60
C CYS A 14 -16.14 7.67 -5.81
N CYS A 15 -15.76 8.39 -4.77
CA CYS A 15 -16.64 9.21 -3.93
C CYS A 15 -16.07 10.63 -3.77
N THR A 16 -16.63 11.44 -2.91
CA THR A 16 -16.11 12.77 -2.59
C THR A 16 -15.26 12.75 -1.32
N VAL A 17 -14.39 13.75 -1.16
CA VAL A 17 -13.64 13.94 0.11
C VAL A 17 -14.60 14.07 1.29
N GLY A 18 -15.71 14.80 1.12
CA GLY A 18 -16.76 14.91 2.14
C GLY A 18 -17.38 13.56 2.48
N ASP A 19 -17.51 12.64 1.51
CA ASP A 19 -17.96 11.28 1.79
C ASP A 19 -16.92 10.52 2.62
N VAL A 20 -15.63 10.68 2.35
CA VAL A 20 -14.56 10.05 3.14
C VAL A 20 -14.49 10.61 4.55
N GLU A 21 -14.77 11.88 4.78
CA GLU A 21 -14.67 12.54 6.09
C GLU A 21 -15.90 12.33 6.98
N ARG A 22 -17.08 12.04 6.41
CA ARG A 22 -18.28 11.72 7.19
C ARG A 22 -18.15 10.38 7.93
N ARG A 23 -18.97 10.14 8.95
CA ARG A 23 -18.91 8.90 9.73
C ARG A 23 -19.56 7.70 9.04
N GLU A 24 -20.52 7.94 8.18
CA GLU A 24 -21.30 6.91 7.50
C GLU A 24 -20.42 6.12 6.53
N PRO A 25 -20.63 4.80 6.38
CA PRO A 25 -19.93 4.01 5.40
C PRO A 25 -20.26 4.45 3.98
N VAL A 26 -19.31 4.30 3.06
CA VAL A 26 -19.45 4.62 1.64
C VAL A 26 -19.57 3.34 0.83
N PHE A 27 -20.58 3.32 -0.06
CA PHE A 27 -20.77 2.25 -1.04
C PHE A 27 -20.93 2.91 -2.41
N SER A 28 -19.93 2.82 -3.24
CA SER A 28 -19.83 3.52 -4.51
C SER A 28 -19.69 2.55 -5.70
N ILE A 29 -19.98 3.06 -6.89
CA ILE A 29 -19.72 2.34 -8.14
C ILE A 29 -18.26 2.58 -8.51
N LEU A 30 -17.54 1.50 -8.77
CA LEU A 30 -16.16 1.57 -9.18
C LEU A 30 -16.07 1.93 -10.66
N GLU A 31 -15.40 3.02 -10.94
CA GLU A 31 -15.13 3.55 -12.28
C GLU A 31 -13.65 3.92 -12.37
N MET A 32 -13.09 3.86 -13.58
CA MET A 32 -11.75 4.37 -13.80
C MET A 32 -11.75 5.90 -13.78
N ARG A 33 -10.98 6.49 -12.86
CA ARG A 33 -10.83 7.93 -12.69
C ARG A 33 -9.36 8.33 -12.69
N GLU A 34 -9.08 9.54 -13.13
CA GLU A 34 -7.76 10.13 -12.95
C GLU A 34 -7.42 10.26 -11.46
N GLY A 35 -6.16 10.10 -11.10
CA GLY A 35 -5.69 10.23 -9.71
C GLY A 35 -5.79 8.95 -8.87
N GLN A 36 -6.48 7.91 -9.34
CA GLN A 36 -6.52 6.62 -8.65
C GLN A 36 -5.15 5.93 -8.61
N ARG A 37 -4.85 5.25 -7.50
CA ARG A 37 -3.75 4.28 -7.45
C ARG A 37 -4.15 3.05 -8.28
N ARG A 38 -3.35 2.74 -9.29
CA ARG A 38 -3.60 1.61 -10.20
C ARG A 38 -2.36 0.77 -10.38
N TYR A 39 -2.53 -0.53 -10.28
CA TYR A 39 -1.46 -1.52 -10.45
C TYR A 39 -1.67 -2.42 -11.65
N LYS A 40 -2.87 -2.37 -12.26
CA LYS A 40 -3.26 -3.14 -13.44
C LYS A 40 -3.96 -2.24 -14.45
N PRO A 41 -3.79 -2.46 -15.77
CA PRO A 41 -4.42 -1.64 -16.81
C PRO A 41 -5.95 -1.60 -16.72
N GLU A 42 -6.58 -2.71 -16.37
CA GLU A 42 -8.04 -2.84 -16.21
C GLU A 42 -8.57 -2.18 -14.94
N GLY A 43 -7.67 -1.74 -14.05
CA GLY A 43 -8.05 -1.21 -12.75
C GLY A 43 -8.51 -2.28 -11.76
N ASP A 44 -9.13 -1.84 -10.68
CA ASP A 44 -9.70 -2.73 -9.66
C ASP A 44 -11.08 -3.22 -10.11
N LEU A 45 -11.46 -4.42 -9.66
CA LEU A 45 -12.78 -5.01 -9.95
C LEU A 45 -13.74 -4.86 -8.76
N PHE A 46 -13.19 -4.87 -7.57
CA PHE A 46 -13.84 -4.61 -6.29
C PHE A 46 -12.76 -4.27 -5.26
N LYS A 47 -13.05 -3.33 -4.38
CA LYS A 47 -12.17 -2.99 -3.27
C LYS A 47 -12.96 -2.54 -2.05
N ALA A 48 -12.39 -2.79 -0.88
CA ALA A 48 -12.89 -2.31 0.38
C ALA A 48 -11.76 -1.76 1.24
N ALA A 49 -12.02 -0.72 2.02
CA ALA A 49 -11.07 -0.20 3.00
C ALA A 49 -11.75 0.10 4.32
N VAL A 50 -11.00 -0.08 5.40
CA VAL A 50 -11.36 0.39 6.73
C VAL A 50 -10.35 1.43 7.17
N VAL A 51 -10.81 2.65 7.42
CA VAL A 51 -9.99 3.80 7.82
C VAL A 51 -10.71 4.61 8.89
N ASP A 52 -10.03 4.94 9.98
CA ASP A 52 -10.58 5.73 11.10
C ASP A 52 -11.98 5.24 11.57
N GLY A 53 -12.17 3.92 11.65
CA GLY A 53 -13.44 3.30 12.04
C GLY A 53 -14.56 3.41 11.00
N LYS A 54 -14.23 3.67 9.76
CA LYS A 54 -15.14 3.82 8.63
C LYS A 54 -14.89 2.76 7.58
N LEU A 55 -15.96 2.28 6.95
CA LEU A 55 -15.92 1.34 5.83
C LEU A 55 -16.15 2.09 4.51
N LEU A 56 -15.26 1.89 3.56
CA LEU A 56 -15.36 2.32 2.17
C LEU A 56 -15.42 1.08 1.29
N ILE A 57 -16.40 1.00 0.39
CA ILE A 57 -16.54 -0.09 -0.58
C ILE A 57 -16.80 0.49 -1.96
N ALA A 58 -16.10 -0.02 -2.98
CA ALA A 58 -16.33 0.29 -4.37
C ALA A 58 -16.37 -1.00 -5.19
N GLY A 59 -17.36 -1.12 -6.09
CA GLY A 59 -17.56 -2.28 -6.94
C GLY A 59 -18.62 -2.02 -8.00
N THR A 60 -19.19 -3.08 -8.59
CA THR A 60 -20.35 -2.94 -9.45
C THR A 60 -21.57 -2.43 -8.66
N GLN A 61 -22.58 -1.89 -9.34
CA GLN A 61 -23.82 -1.47 -8.68
C GLN A 61 -24.42 -2.59 -7.81
N ALA A 62 -24.49 -3.82 -8.34
CA ALA A 62 -25.02 -4.97 -7.62
C ALA A 62 -24.21 -5.31 -6.36
N MET A 63 -22.86 -5.24 -6.44
CA MET A 63 -21.99 -5.45 -5.29
C MET A 63 -22.12 -4.33 -4.25
N ALA A 64 -22.16 -3.07 -4.68
CA ALA A 64 -22.34 -1.94 -3.78
C ALA A 64 -23.68 -2.02 -3.02
N ASP A 65 -24.76 -2.39 -3.68
CA ASP A 65 -26.08 -2.54 -3.07
C ASP A 65 -26.15 -3.73 -2.11
N TRP A 66 -25.57 -4.87 -2.49
CA TRP A 66 -25.46 -6.03 -1.60
C TRP A 66 -24.63 -5.70 -0.34
N CYS A 67 -23.47 -5.07 -0.52
CA CYS A 67 -22.62 -4.66 0.61
C CYS A 67 -23.31 -3.63 1.51
N ARG A 68 -24.05 -2.68 0.93
CA ARG A 68 -24.82 -1.69 1.70
C ARG A 68 -25.87 -2.36 2.56
N ALA A 69 -26.66 -3.28 1.99
CA ALA A 69 -27.68 -4.01 2.73
C ALA A 69 -27.09 -4.83 3.89
N ARG A 70 -25.86 -5.31 3.73
CA ARG A 70 -25.22 -6.24 4.68
C ARG A 70 -24.37 -5.54 5.73
N TYR A 71 -23.64 -4.48 5.35
CA TYR A 71 -22.57 -3.90 6.18
C TYR A 71 -22.83 -2.46 6.61
N ALA A 72 -23.90 -1.79 6.16
CA ALA A 72 -24.12 -0.36 6.47
C ALA A 72 -24.23 -0.08 7.98
N HIS A 73 -24.69 -1.04 8.76
CA HIS A 73 -24.87 -0.91 10.20
C HIS A 73 -23.91 -1.76 11.02
N GLY A 74 -22.94 -2.41 10.36
CA GLY A 74 -21.89 -3.21 11.01
C GLY A 74 -20.84 -2.34 11.70
N ASN A 75 -20.04 -2.95 12.57
CA ASN A 75 -18.84 -2.29 13.12
C ASN A 75 -17.67 -2.47 12.15
N PRO A 76 -17.15 -1.39 11.52
CA PRO A 76 -16.06 -1.49 10.55
C PRO A 76 -14.78 -2.12 11.11
N ALA A 77 -14.52 -1.99 12.42
CA ALA A 77 -13.34 -2.58 13.05
C ALA A 77 -13.26 -4.11 12.91
N TRP A 78 -14.39 -4.77 12.69
CA TRP A 78 -14.49 -6.22 12.53
C TRP A 78 -14.73 -6.65 11.07
N PHE A 79 -14.64 -5.71 10.12
CA PHE A 79 -14.90 -6.03 8.71
C PHE A 79 -13.91 -7.04 8.13
N MET A 80 -12.66 -7.03 8.59
CA MET A 80 -11.61 -7.96 8.13
C MET A 80 -11.61 -9.32 8.87
N GLU A 81 -12.65 -9.63 9.64
CA GLU A 81 -12.80 -10.94 10.29
C GLU A 81 -13.14 -12.04 9.29
N MET A 82 -12.65 -13.26 9.56
CA MET A 82 -12.79 -14.40 8.66
C MET A 82 -14.26 -14.76 8.34
N SER A 83 -15.19 -14.48 9.23
CA SER A 83 -16.63 -14.68 8.99
C SER A 83 -17.15 -13.75 7.90
N THR A 84 -16.82 -12.46 7.99
CA THR A 84 -17.17 -11.44 7.00
C THR A 84 -16.48 -11.70 5.67
N LEU A 85 -15.17 -12.01 5.71
CA LEU A 85 -14.41 -12.28 4.48
C LEU A 85 -14.91 -13.49 3.72
N ARG A 86 -15.31 -14.57 4.42
CA ARG A 86 -15.90 -15.76 3.76
C ARG A 86 -17.24 -15.45 3.11
N GLU A 87 -18.08 -14.64 3.75
CA GLU A 87 -19.37 -14.22 3.19
C GLU A 87 -19.18 -13.35 1.96
N LEU A 88 -18.28 -12.37 2.05
CA LEU A 88 -17.93 -11.49 0.93
C LEU A 88 -17.31 -12.28 -0.23
N ASP A 89 -16.39 -13.19 0.05
CA ASP A 89 -15.75 -14.03 -0.96
C ASP A 89 -16.76 -14.93 -1.69
N ALA A 90 -17.69 -15.54 -0.94
CA ALA A 90 -18.78 -16.32 -1.54
C ALA A 90 -19.63 -15.48 -2.49
N ARG A 91 -19.94 -14.23 -2.13
CA ARG A 91 -20.69 -13.32 -3.00
C ARG A 91 -19.88 -12.89 -4.23
N LEU A 92 -18.58 -12.64 -4.06
CA LEU A 92 -17.68 -12.31 -5.17
C LEU A 92 -17.58 -13.45 -6.18
N HIS A 93 -17.64 -14.71 -5.72
CA HIS A 93 -17.60 -15.89 -6.58
C HIS A 93 -18.78 -15.94 -7.56
N GLU A 94 -19.95 -15.42 -7.22
CA GLU A 94 -21.10 -15.32 -8.13
C GLU A 94 -20.79 -14.44 -9.35
N ASP A 95 -19.88 -13.48 -9.19
CA ASP A 95 -19.42 -12.57 -10.27
C ASP A 95 -18.08 -13.02 -10.91
N GLY A 96 -17.61 -14.24 -10.61
CA GLY A 96 -16.34 -14.77 -11.13
C GLY A 96 -15.09 -14.14 -10.48
N LEU A 97 -15.27 -13.55 -9.30
CA LEU A 97 -14.20 -12.90 -8.54
C LEU A 97 -13.92 -13.67 -7.24
N CYS A 98 -12.77 -13.42 -6.65
CA CYS A 98 -12.44 -13.86 -5.29
C CYS A 98 -11.62 -12.76 -4.58
N ILE A 99 -11.52 -12.84 -3.26
CA ILE A 99 -10.59 -11.99 -2.51
C ILE A 99 -9.17 -12.34 -2.92
N GLY A 100 -8.45 -11.37 -3.47
CA GLY A 100 -7.06 -11.53 -3.92
C GLY A 100 -6.06 -11.24 -2.81
N SER A 101 -6.27 -10.15 -2.07
CA SER A 101 -5.38 -9.74 -1.00
C SER A 101 -6.05 -8.79 -0.02
N ALA A 102 -5.51 -8.74 1.20
CA ALA A 102 -5.85 -7.75 2.20
C ALA A 102 -4.57 -7.31 2.93
N HIS A 103 -4.34 -6.01 3.02
CA HIS A 103 -3.11 -5.43 3.57
C HIS A 103 -3.39 -4.31 4.55
N PRO A 104 -2.65 -4.25 5.67
CA PRO A 104 -2.55 -3.05 6.49
C PRO A 104 -1.59 -2.06 5.82
N PHE A 105 -1.95 -0.80 5.87
CA PHE A 105 -1.16 0.32 5.39
C PHE A 105 -0.85 1.29 6.53
N PHE A 106 0.32 1.91 6.44
CA PHE A 106 0.91 2.73 7.48
C PHE A 106 1.24 4.11 6.92
N LEU A 107 0.99 5.15 7.71
CA LEU A 107 1.38 6.53 7.41
C LEU A 107 2.38 7.07 8.43
N PRO A 108 3.15 8.11 8.07
CA PRO A 108 3.95 8.86 9.00
C PRO A 108 3.11 9.36 10.19
N ALA A 109 3.55 9.06 11.42
CA ALA A 109 2.83 9.44 12.64
C ALA A 109 3.66 10.29 13.59
N ARG A 110 4.98 10.22 13.48
CA ARG A 110 5.91 11.01 14.30
C ARG A 110 7.15 11.37 13.50
N PRO A 111 7.77 12.53 13.73
CA PRO A 111 9.05 12.88 13.12
C PRO A 111 10.12 11.83 13.46
N VAL A 112 11.02 11.60 12.52
CA VAL A 112 12.22 10.77 12.71
C VAL A 112 13.44 11.51 12.20
N SER A 113 14.56 11.34 12.92
CA SER A 113 15.86 11.89 12.52
C SER A 113 16.82 10.72 12.35
N PRO A 114 16.84 10.10 11.17
CA PRO A 114 17.72 8.96 10.91
C PRO A 114 19.18 9.41 10.96
N ASP A 115 20.01 8.71 11.74
CA ASP A 115 21.45 8.91 11.75
C ASP A 115 22.12 7.87 10.84
N ALA A 116 22.61 8.34 9.71
CA ALA A 116 23.34 7.54 8.73
C ALA A 116 24.83 7.93 8.64
N SER A 117 25.36 8.69 9.61
CA SER A 117 26.73 9.25 9.58
C SER A 117 27.85 8.20 9.50
N GLY A 118 27.56 6.95 9.92
CA GLY A 118 28.52 5.84 9.85
C GLY A 118 28.39 4.95 8.63
N TYR A 119 27.60 5.33 7.63
CA TYR A 119 27.28 4.51 6.47
C TYR A 119 27.56 5.23 5.16
N ASP A 120 27.86 4.46 4.13
CA ASP A 120 27.91 4.92 2.75
C ASP A 120 26.48 4.90 2.17
N VAL A 121 25.91 6.10 1.96
CA VAL A 121 24.51 6.30 1.52
C VAL A 121 24.49 6.78 0.09
N THR A 122 23.78 6.06 -0.77
CA THR A 122 23.60 6.44 -2.18
C THR A 122 22.12 6.63 -2.51
N TRP A 123 21.79 7.73 -3.16
CA TRP A 123 20.45 8.04 -3.67
C TRP A 123 20.36 7.71 -5.16
N TYR A 124 19.16 7.27 -5.58
CA TYR A 124 18.86 6.89 -6.96
C TYR A 124 17.60 7.61 -7.40
N GLU A 125 17.72 8.42 -8.44
CA GLU A 125 16.58 8.97 -9.16
C GLU A 125 16.00 7.93 -10.13
N GLN A 126 14.84 8.21 -10.72
CA GLN A 126 14.12 7.26 -11.58
C GLN A 126 15.03 6.65 -12.69
N ALA A 127 15.88 7.47 -13.30
CA ALA A 127 16.78 6.99 -14.35
C ALA A 127 17.86 6.02 -13.84
N ASP A 128 18.27 6.18 -12.58
CA ASP A 128 19.31 5.33 -11.98
C ASP A 128 18.76 3.98 -11.51
N ILE A 129 17.44 3.91 -11.25
CA ILE A 129 16.77 2.71 -10.71
C ILE A 129 16.80 1.56 -11.73
N GLU A 130 16.80 1.86 -13.03
CA GLU A 130 16.78 0.87 -14.10
C GLU A 130 17.94 -0.15 -14.01
N GLN A 131 19.08 0.23 -13.44
CA GLN A 131 20.22 -0.67 -13.22
C GLN A 131 19.88 -1.87 -12.31
N PHE A 132 18.82 -1.77 -11.50
CA PHE A 132 18.36 -2.84 -10.58
C PHE A 132 17.31 -3.75 -11.18
N ARG A 133 16.90 -3.54 -12.43
CA ARG A 133 15.89 -4.39 -13.06
C ARG A 133 16.33 -5.84 -13.15
N GLY A 134 15.55 -6.71 -12.52
CA GLY A 134 15.85 -8.15 -12.45
C GLY A 134 16.93 -8.52 -11.42
N ASP A 135 17.38 -7.58 -10.59
CA ASP A 135 18.30 -7.89 -9.50
C ASP A 135 17.57 -8.61 -8.36
N PRO A 136 17.88 -9.90 -8.09
CA PRO A 136 17.16 -10.69 -7.10
C PRO A 136 17.42 -10.24 -5.65
N ARG A 137 18.31 -9.28 -5.43
CA ARG A 137 18.61 -8.76 -4.10
C ARG A 137 17.56 -7.75 -3.61
N PHE A 138 16.80 -7.13 -4.55
CA PHE A 138 15.92 -6.00 -4.24
C PHE A 138 14.49 -6.15 -4.81
N PRO A 139 13.84 -7.33 -4.66
CA PRO A 139 12.55 -7.61 -5.27
C PRO A 139 11.39 -6.82 -4.62
N GLU A 140 11.56 -6.35 -3.37
CA GLU A 140 10.54 -5.60 -2.66
C GLU A 140 10.76 -4.07 -2.80
N SER A 141 12.00 -3.65 -3.07
CA SER A 141 12.34 -2.22 -3.22
C SER A 141 11.83 -1.64 -4.53
N TYR A 142 11.82 -2.43 -5.61
CA TYR A 142 11.44 -1.98 -6.94
C TYR A 142 10.54 -3.00 -7.64
N ALA A 143 9.35 -2.55 -8.03
CA ALA A 143 8.36 -3.39 -8.73
C ALA A 143 8.43 -3.26 -10.25
N PHE A 144 9.06 -2.18 -10.77
CA PHE A 144 9.13 -1.84 -12.20
C PHE A 144 7.76 -1.85 -12.89
N ASN A 145 6.70 -1.44 -12.17
CA ASN A 145 5.36 -1.33 -12.70
C ASN A 145 5.18 -0.01 -13.44
N ALA A 146 4.86 -0.06 -14.74
CA ALA A 146 4.67 1.14 -15.56
C ALA A 146 3.52 2.05 -15.07
N LEU A 147 2.51 1.52 -14.38
CA LEU A 147 1.38 2.29 -13.83
C LEU A 147 1.70 2.95 -12.49
N ALA A 148 2.65 2.39 -11.74
CA ALA A 148 3.17 2.92 -10.50
C ALA A 148 4.71 2.90 -10.59
N PRO A 149 5.33 3.81 -11.37
CA PRO A 149 6.76 3.77 -11.65
C PRO A 149 7.58 4.01 -10.39
N ASP A 150 8.67 3.27 -10.24
CA ASP A 150 9.69 3.51 -9.23
C ASP A 150 10.41 4.83 -9.55
N VAL A 151 10.40 5.77 -8.61
CA VAL A 151 10.83 7.16 -8.88
C VAL A 151 11.95 7.64 -7.96
N LEU A 152 12.20 6.95 -6.86
CA LEU A 152 13.23 7.33 -5.90
C LEU A 152 13.74 6.10 -5.15
N GLY A 153 15.04 6.05 -4.88
CA GLY A 153 15.64 5.01 -4.08
C GLY A 153 16.77 5.53 -3.20
N VAL A 154 17.05 4.78 -2.13
CA VAL A 154 18.21 5.01 -1.28
C VAL A 154 18.79 3.68 -0.81
N SER A 155 20.10 3.56 -0.85
CA SER A 155 20.80 2.40 -0.30
C SER A 155 21.80 2.78 0.79
N ILE A 156 22.12 1.80 1.60
CA ILE A 156 23.24 1.82 2.53
C ILE A 156 24.21 0.72 2.13
N ALA A 157 25.47 1.06 1.90
CA ALA A 157 26.54 0.11 1.66
C ALA A 157 27.42 -0.08 2.89
N ILE A 158 27.92 -1.31 3.07
CA ILE A 158 28.87 -1.70 4.11
C ILE A 158 29.93 -2.57 3.45
N GLY A 159 31.18 -2.17 3.56
CA GLY A 159 32.31 -2.89 2.92
C GLY A 159 32.24 -2.94 1.38
N GLY A 160 31.59 -1.95 0.75
CA GLY A 160 31.42 -1.88 -0.70
C GLY A 160 30.24 -2.69 -1.25
N GLU A 161 29.46 -3.36 -0.38
CA GLU A 161 28.25 -4.11 -0.75
C GLU A 161 27.00 -3.36 -0.30
N ILE A 162 25.96 -3.27 -1.16
CA ILE A 162 24.67 -2.74 -0.76
C ILE A 162 24.02 -3.68 0.26
N ALA A 163 23.96 -3.23 1.52
CA ALA A 163 23.44 -3.99 2.65
C ALA A 163 21.92 -3.84 2.82
N ALA A 164 21.38 -2.67 2.48
CA ALA A 164 19.95 -2.37 2.50
C ALA A 164 19.58 -1.38 1.39
N MET A 165 18.38 -1.54 0.84
CA MET A 165 17.80 -0.70 -0.19
C MET A 165 16.36 -0.37 0.21
N ALA A 166 15.93 0.88 0.03
CA ALA A 166 14.54 1.25 0.01
C ALA A 166 14.23 1.95 -1.31
N GLY A 167 13.12 1.59 -1.92
CA GLY A 167 12.61 2.19 -3.14
C GLY A 167 11.22 2.78 -2.93
N ALA A 168 10.85 3.78 -3.73
CA ALA A 168 9.54 4.39 -3.72
C ALA A 168 8.91 4.33 -5.10
N SER A 169 7.75 3.71 -5.20
CA SER A 169 6.88 3.79 -6.37
C SER A 169 5.92 4.97 -6.25
N ARG A 170 5.69 5.69 -7.36
CA ARG A 170 4.72 6.77 -7.44
C ARG A 170 3.35 6.19 -7.82
N ASP A 171 2.62 5.71 -6.81
CA ASP A 171 1.32 5.07 -6.98
C ASP A 171 0.23 6.06 -7.40
N SER A 172 0.40 7.32 -7.01
CA SER A 172 -0.35 8.47 -7.50
C SER A 172 0.51 9.73 -7.45
N ALA A 173 -0.01 10.84 -7.98
CA ALA A 173 0.67 12.13 -7.87
C ALA A 173 0.88 12.57 -6.40
N ARG A 174 0.05 12.07 -5.48
CA ARG A 174 0.03 12.48 -4.07
C ARG A 174 0.71 11.49 -3.13
N MET A 175 0.69 10.20 -3.44
CA MET A 175 1.10 9.14 -2.51
C MET A 175 2.13 8.20 -3.17
N TRP A 176 3.25 7.99 -2.45
CA TRP A 176 4.34 7.12 -2.90
C TRP A 176 4.52 5.97 -1.92
N GLN A 177 4.49 4.75 -2.43
CA GLN A 177 4.66 3.53 -1.62
C GLN A 177 6.13 3.22 -1.42
N ILE A 178 6.50 2.84 -0.19
CA ILE A 178 7.87 2.43 0.14
C ILE A 178 7.95 0.91 0.20
N GLY A 179 8.90 0.35 -0.57
CA GLY A 179 9.40 -1.01 -0.46
C GLY A 179 10.81 -1.05 0.13
N VAL A 180 11.22 -2.18 0.72
CA VAL A 180 12.51 -2.30 1.37
C VAL A 180 13.07 -3.72 1.34
N ASP A 181 14.35 -3.84 1.01
CA ASP A 181 15.13 -5.06 1.11
C ASP A 181 16.35 -4.87 2.02
N VAL A 182 16.66 -5.90 2.78
CA VAL A 182 17.90 -5.99 3.58
C VAL A 182 18.54 -7.34 3.30
N GLN A 183 19.83 -7.33 2.91
CA GLN A 183 20.58 -8.54 2.64
C GLN A 183 20.49 -9.50 3.83
N PRO A 184 20.28 -10.81 3.61
CA PRO A 184 20.02 -11.77 4.69
C PRO A 184 21.06 -11.72 5.83
N HIS A 185 22.35 -11.63 5.48
CA HIS A 185 23.45 -11.61 6.45
C HIS A 185 23.63 -10.24 7.16
N MET A 186 22.91 -9.21 6.71
CA MET A 186 22.92 -7.86 7.30
C MET A 186 21.67 -7.56 8.14
N ARG A 187 20.72 -8.51 8.23
CA ARG A 187 19.48 -8.35 9.00
C ARG A 187 19.74 -8.20 10.51
N GLY A 188 18.75 -7.69 11.23
CA GLY A 188 18.85 -7.49 12.68
C GLY A 188 19.63 -6.25 13.14
N ARG A 189 20.24 -5.49 12.22
CA ARG A 189 21.11 -4.34 12.50
C ARG A 189 20.36 -2.98 12.42
N GLY A 190 19.06 -2.98 12.20
CA GLY A 190 18.27 -1.75 12.08
C GLY A 190 18.31 -1.08 10.70
N LEU A 191 19.07 -1.62 9.72
CA LEU A 191 19.29 -1.00 8.42
C LEU A 191 17.99 -0.78 7.63
N GLY A 192 17.05 -1.73 7.68
CA GLY A 192 15.76 -1.58 7.00
C GLY A 192 14.97 -0.36 7.49
N SER A 193 14.87 -0.17 8.81
CA SER A 193 14.21 1.02 9.36
C SER A 193 14.98 2.31 9.08
N LEU A 194 16.31 2.25 8.97
CA LEU A 194 17.13 3.41 8.65
C LEU A 194 16.90 3.87 7.20
N VAL A 195 17.00 2.97 6.20
CA VAL A 195 16.75 3.36 4.79
C VAL A 195 15.31 3.80 4.57
N VAL A 196 14.32 3.14 5.21
CA VAL A 196 12.91 3.56 5.15
C VAL A 196 12.71 4.95 5.75
N SER A 197 13.38 5.27 6.87
CA SER A 197 13.31 6.61 7.48
C SER A 197 13.93 7.69 6.59
N LEU A 198 15.06 7.40 5.96
CA LEU A 198 15.71 8.31 5.00
C LEU A 198 14.77 8.60 3.82
N LEU A 199 14.27 7.54 3.19
CA LEU A 199 13.41 7.64 2.02
C LEU A 199 12.10 8.36 2.34
N ARG A 200 11.47 8.02 3.47
CA ARG A 200 10.28 8.70 3.98
C ARG A 200 10.47 10.22 4.06
N ASN A 201 11.54 10.67 4.74
CA ASN A 201 11.80 12.10 4.93
C ASN A 201 12.02 12.82 3.59
N GLU A 202 12.68 12.15 2.63
CA GLU A 202 12.91 12.72 1.31
C GLU A 202 11.62 12.82 0.49
N ILE A 203 10.72 11.82 0.57
CA ILE A 203 9.40 11.87 -0.06
C ILE A 203 8.57 13.03 0.51
N GLU A 204 8.54 13.19 1.85
CA GLU A 204 7.85 14.32 2.50
C GLU A 204 8.45 15.66 2.05
N ARG A 205 9.79 15.78 1.93
CA ARG A 205 10.47 16.97 1.42
C ARG A 205 10.10 17.30 -0.03
N ARG A 206 9.81 16.27 -0.84
CA ARG A 206 9.33 16.41 -2.24
C ARG A 206 7.82 16.73 -2.32
N GLY A 207 7.12 16.82 -1.19
CA GLY A 207 5.71 17.20 -1.12
C GLY A 207 4.72 16.06 -1.36
N ALA A 208 5.18 14.81 -1.41
CA ALA A 208 4.32 13.63 -1.48
C ALA A 208 4.11 13.03 -0.09
N LEU A 209 3.03 12.26 0.08
CA LEU A 209 2.75 11.50 1.29
C LEU A 209 3.35 10.09 1.12
N PRO A 210 4.41 9.73 1.86
CA PRO A 210 4.90 8.37 1.87
C PRO A 210 3.92 7.45 2.59
N PHE A 211 3.75 6.24 2.06
CA PHE A 211 3.01 5.20 2.77
C PHE A 211 3.73 3.86 2.66
N TYR A 212 3.41 2.97 3.59
CA TYR A 212 4.04 1.67 3.68
C TYR A 212 2.97 0.60 3.76
N GLY A 213 2.99 -0.38 2.87
CA GLY A 213 2.08 -1.52 2.85
C GLY A 213 2.83 -2.82 3.14
N THR A 214 2.17 -3.77 3.80
CA THR A 214 2.76 -5.10 4.03
C THR A 214 1.68 -6.14 4.30
N SER A 215 2.05 -7.42 4.24
CA SER A 215 1.15 -8.51 4.64
C SER A 215 0.81 -8.46 6.13
N MET A 216 -0.41 -8.87 6.48
CA MET A 216 -0.88 -8.93 7.87
C MET A 216 0.00 -9.80 8.78
N SER A 217 0.62 -10.84 8.25
CA SER A 217 1.49 -11.76 8.99
C SER A 217 2.98 -11.38 8.93
N HIS A 218 3.38 -10.37 8.15
CA HIS A 218 4.79 -10.00 8.00
C HIS A 218 5.25 -9.08 9.15
N MET A 219 5.35 -9.63 10.36
CA MET A 219 5.67 -8.89 11.59
C MET A 219 7.00 -8.13 11.52
N VAL A 220 7.99 -8.65 10.80
CA VAL A 220 9.30 -7.98 10.66
C VAL A 220 9.14 -6.68 9.87
N SER A 221 8.42 -6.72 8.76
CA SER A 221 8.12 -5.56 7.93
C SER A 221 7.29 -4.51 8.70
N GLN A 222 6.25 -4.93 9.43
CA GLN A 222 5.46 -4.03 10.29
C GLN A 222 6.32 -3.34 11.34
N LYS A 223 7.22 -4.09 12.02
CA LYS A 223 8.16 -3.50 12.97
C LYS A 223 9.14 -2.52 12.32
N THR A 224 9.53 -2.76 11.07
CA THR A 224 10.35 -1.84 10.29
C THR A 224 9.63 -0.51 10.07
N ALA A 225 8.37 -0.55 9.63
CA ALA A 225 7.53 0.64 9.47
C ALA A 225 7.38 1.42 10.78
N LEU A 226 7.03 0.73 11.89
CA LEU A 226 6.87 1.37 13.21
C LEU A 226 8.16 2.06 13.69
N ARG A 227 9.32 1.44 13.50
CA ARG A 227 10.63 2.02 13.85
C ARG A 227 10.98 3.22 12.97
N ALA A 228 10.58 3.19 11.70
CA ALA A 228 10.73 4.32 10.79
C ALA A 228 9.70 5.44 11.02
N GLY A 229 8.93 5.38 12.12
CA GLY A 229 8.00 6.43 12.54
C GLY A 229 6.64 6.41 11.86
N PHE A 230 6.29 5.33 11.21
CA PHE A 230 4.94 5.09 10.71
C PHE A 230 4.03 4.53 11.80
N SER A 231 2.72 4.61 11.62
CA SER A 231 1.71 3.89 12.39
C SER A 231 0.65 3.31 11.46
N PRO A 232 -0.06 2.24 11.86
CA PRO A 232 -1.21 1.73 11.12
C PRO A 232 -2.22 2.86 10.87
N ALA A 233 -2.69 2.97 9.63
CA ALA A 233 -3.61 4.04 9.22
C ALA A 233 -4.89 3.50 8.60
N TRP A 234 -4.80 2.50 7.73
CA TRP A 234 -5.97 1.85 7.14
C TRP A 234 -5.64 0.43 6.70
N THR A 235 -6.67 -0.35 6.40
CA THR A 235 -6.57 -1.65 5.72
C THR A 235 -7.33 -1.60 4.41
N GLU A 236 -6.80 -2.24 3.37
CA GLU A 236 -7.51 -2.41 2.10
C GLU A 236 -7.56 -3.89 1.71
N LEU A 237 -8.67 -4.23 1.03
CA LEU A 237 -8.92 -5.53 0.43
C LEU A 237 -9.23 -5.32 -1.04
N TYR A 238 -8.65 -6.17 -1.89
CA TYR A 238 -8.84 -6.16 -3.34
C TYR A 238 -9.36 -7.50 -3.82
N ALA A 239 -10.32 -7.48 -4.76
CA ALA A 239 -10.72 -8.66 -5.48
C ALA A 239 -9.88 -8.86 -6.74
N GLN A 240 -9.84 -10.10 -7.17
CA GLN A 240 -9.24 -10.52 -8.44
C GLN A 240 -10.17 -11.51 -9.14
N ARG A 241 -9.94 -11.74 -10.42
CA ARG A 241 -10.61 -12.84 -11.13
C ARG A 241 -10.18 -14.17 -10.53
N ILE A 242 -11.13 -15.10 -10.42
CA ILE A 242 -10.81 -16.47 -10.00
C ILE A 242 -9.75 -17.02 -10.94
N PRO A 243 -8.59 -17.47 -10.45
CA PRO A 243 -7.55 -18.05 -11.31
C PRO A 243 -8.11 -19.25 -12.08
N GLU A 244 -7.87 -19.28 -13.38
CA GLU A 244 -8.15 -20.49 -14.16
C GLU A 244 -7.33 -21.64 -13.59
N LYS A 245 -7.96 -22.79 -13.36
CA LYS A 245 -7.20 -23.99 -12.98
C LYS A 245 -6.19 -24.26 -14.08
N PRO A 246 -4.92 -24.51 -13.76
CA PRO A 246 -3.98 -24.97 -14.78
C PRO A 246 -4.59 -26.20 -15.46
N SER A 247 -4.68 -26.16 -16.80
CA SER A 247 -5.09 -27.31 -17.58
C SER A 247 -4.21 -28.51 -17.22
N PRO A 248 -4.77 -29.71 -17.02
CA PRO A 248 -4.03 -30.88 -16.58
C PRO A 248 -2.97 -31.30 -17.62
#